data_aa74f507d77e58c5883908c3b246faad
#
_entry.id   aa74f507d77e58c5883908c3b246faad
#
_cell.length_a   1.000
_cell.length_b   1.000
_cell.length_c   1.000
_cell.angle_alpha   90.00
_cell.angle_beta   90.00
_cell.angle_gamma   90.00
#
_symmetry.space_group_name_H-M   'P 1'
#
loop_
_entity.id
_entity.type
_entity.pdbx_description
1 polymer ?
#
loop_
_entity_poly.entity_id
_entity_poly.type
_entity_poly.pdbx_seq_one_letter_code
_entity_poly.pdbx_strand_id
1 'polypeptide(L)'
;MGKPTGFMDYNREDAEAFSVKERIQNYNEFHTPLSKKDQEKQGARCMECGVPFCQAGMQIGNAFSGCPLNNLIPEWNDLIFKGCWEQAYNRLKITNNFPEFTSRVCPALCEKACTCGANGDAITVRANEYGIIENAYEQGLAEANPPKVRTGKKIAIIGSGPSGLAAADQLNQRGHSVTVFERSDRVGGLLMYGIPNMKLEKEVIDRKISIMKEEGVEFKTGVNVGKDVKAKKLLDEYDRVILCCGASNPRDIKVKGREAKGIYFAVDFLKSTTKALLDNGLKDGTYISAKGKNVMVIGGGDTGNDCVGTSIRHGAKSVLQLEMMPKLPDKRTADNPWPQWPRVCKTDYGQEEAIEVFGHDPRVYQTTVKEFISDDKGNLKGAVLVKLKPEKDEKTGRLTMKEIEGSEYNVDVELVLIAAGFLGSESYVTKAFGVEVNARTNVATAEGSHATNVKNVFTAGDMHRGQSLVVWAIREGRDVAKEVDLSLIGYTNL
;
A
#
# COMPACT_ATOMS: atom_id res chain seq x y z
N MET A 1 4.71 -2.17 -31.21
CA MET A 1 3.87 -0.94 -31.22
C MET A 1 2.42 -1.38 -31.24
N GLY A 2 1.63 -0.92 -30.28
CA GLY A 2 0.18 -1.09 -30.32
C GLY A 2 -0.40 -0.58 -31.67
N LYS A 3 -1.68 -0.43 -31.78
CA LYS A 3 -2.24 0.19 -33.00
C LYS A 3 -1.90 1.68 -32.99
N PRO A 4 -1.23 2.28 -34.01
CA PRO A 4 -0.80 3.68 -34.02
C PRO A 4 -1.94 4.70 -33.74
N THR A 5 -3.16 4.34 -34.14
CA THR A 5 -4.40 5.13 -33.94
C THR A 5 -5.29 4.60 -32.82
N GLY A 6 -4.87 3.56 -32.09
CA GLY A 6 -5.72 2.84 -31.15
C GLY A 6 -6.33 3.73 -30.07
N PHE A 7 -5.59 4.75 -29.58
CA PHE A 7 -6.09 5.70 -28.61
C PHE A 7 -7.22 6.62 -29.16
N MET A 8 -7.35 6.72 -30.47
CA MET A 8 -8.45 7.42 -31.15
C MET A 8 -9.59 6.50 -31.54
N ASP A 9 -9.29 5.23 -31.83
CA ASP A 9 -10.24 4.24 -32.33
C ASP A 9 -11.06 3.57 -31.22
N TYR A 10 -10.48 3.47 -30.02
CA TYR A 10 -11.08 2.81 -28.85
C TYR A 10 -11.16 3.77 -27.66
N ASN A 11 -12.32 3.79 -27.01
CA ASN A 11 -12.47 4.48 -25.73
C ASN A 11 -11.71 3.76 -24.62
N ARG A 12 -11.36 4.49 -23.56
CA ARG A 12 -10.86 3.87 -22.34
C ARG A 12 -11.97 3.08 -21.67
N GLU A 13 -11.66 1.85 -21.32
CA GLU A 13 -12.50 0.99 -20.49
C GLU A 13 -11.67 0.53 -19.28
N ASP A 14 -12.28 0.57 -18.12
CA ASP A 14 -11.72 0.05 -16.86
C ASP A 14 -12.59 -1.12 -16.37
N ALA A 15 -12.07 -1.90 -15.42
CA ALA A 15 -12.85 -2.90 -14.72
C ALA A 15 -14.03 -2.24 -13.99
N GLU A 16 -15.25 -2.68 -14.30
CA GLU A 16 -16.46 -2.14 -13.68
C GLU A 16 -16.59 -2.63 -12.23
N ALA A 17 -16.95 -1.73 -11.33
CA ALA A 17 -17.29 -2.10 -9.97
C ALA A 17 -18.76 -2.57 -9.89
N PHE A 18 -19.04 -3.59 -9.07
CA PHE A 18 -20.41 -3.94 -8.70
C PHE A 18 -21.12 -2.75 -8.05
N SER A 19 -22.45 -2.72 -8.16
CA SER A 19 -23.23 -1.67 -7.52
C SER A 19 -22.91 -1.59 -6.02
N VAL A 20 -23.01 -0.40 -5.43
CA VAL A 20 -22.77 -0.22 -4.00
C VAL A 20 -23.60 -1.18 -3.16
N LYS A 21 -24.89 -1.35 -3.52
CA LYS A 21 -25.82 -2.25 -2.80
C LYS A 21 -25.38 -3.71 -2.81
N GLU A 22 -24.73 -4.16 -3.88
CA GLU A 22 -24.20 -5.53 -3.98
C GLU A 22 -22.88 -5.68 -3.24
N ARG A 23 -21.93 -4.77 -3.51
CA ARG A 23 -20.56 -4.90 -3.01
C ARG A 23 -20.41 -4.74 -1.50
N ILE A 24 -21.32 -4.02 -0.84
CA ILE A 24 -21.30 -3.86 0.62
C ILE A 24 -21.83 -5.08 1.39
N GLN A 25 -22.42 -6.08 0.72
CA GLN A 25 -22.98 -7.27 1.35
C GLN A 25 -21.92 -8.30 1.76
N ASN A 26 -20.70 -8.17 1.29
CA ASN A 26 -19.61 -9.09 1.53
C ASN A 26 -18.24 -8.39 1.57
N TYR A 27 -17.17 -9.17 1.72
CA TYR A 27 -15.78 -8.70 1.76
C TYR A 27 -14.95 -9.19 0.56
N ASN A 28 -15.60 -9.60 -0.54
CA ASN A 28 -14.90 -10.03 -1.75
C ASN A 28 -14.47 -8.83 -2.61
N GLU A 29 -13.49 -9.03 -3.48
CA GLU A 29 -13.14 -8.05 -4.52
C GLU A 29 -14.39 -7.73 -5.36
N PHE A 30 -14.60 -6.47 -5.69
CA PHE A 30 -15.87 -6.01 -6.24
C PHE A 30 -15.77 -5.43 -7.67
N HIS A 31 -14.69 -5.75 -8.38
CA HIS A 31 -14.54 -5.35 -9.78
C HIS A 31 -14.72 -6.56 -10.70
N THR A 32 -15.43 -6.35 -11.80
CA THR A 32 -15.51 -7.30 -12.91
C THR A 32 -14.31 -7.08 -13.82
N PRO A 33 -13.42 -8.06 -13.99
CA PRO A 33 -12.29 -7.93 -14.91
C PRO A 33 -12.76 -7.68 -16.35
N LEU A 34 -11.96 -6.94 -17.13
CA LEU A 34 -12.17 -6.85 -18.56
C LEU A 34 -12.00 -8.22 -19.23
N SER A 35 -12.79 -8.50 -20.28
CA SER A 35 -12.56 -9.68 -21.09
C SER A 35 -11.20 -9.60 -21.81
N LYS A 36 -10.60 -10.74 -22.17
CA LYS A 36 -9.36 -10.76 -22.95
C LYS A 36 -9.44 -9.90 -24.21
N LYS A 37 -10.57 -9.97 -24.92
CA LYS A 37 -10.81 -9.17 -26.12
C LYS A 37 -10.88 -7.66 -25.87
N ASP A 38 -11.46 -7.25 -24.75
CA ASP A 38 -11.48 -5.85 -24.38
C ASP A 38 -10.12 -5.37 -23.89
N GLN A 39 -9.37 -6.21 -23.18
CA GLN A 39 -7.98 -5.93 -22.81
C GLN A 39 -7.06 -5.78 -24.03
N GLU A 40 -7.23 -6.59 -25.07
CA GLU A 40 -6.53 -6.44 -26.35
C GLU A 40 -6.78 -5.05 -26.97
N LYS A 41 -8.04 -4.58 -26.96
CA LYS A 41 -8.38 -3.21 -27.40
C LYS A 41 -7.72 -2.16 -26.50
N GLN A 42 -7.71 -2.37 -25.18
CA GLN A 42 -7.07 -1.45 -24.25
C GLN A 42 -5.53 -1.42 -24.43
N GLY A 43 -4.92 -2.57 -24.70
CA GLY A 43 -3.51 -2.67 -25.11
C GLY A 43 -3.21 -1.89 -26.39
N ALA A 44 -4.12 -1.98 -27.40
CA ALA A 44 -4.03 -1.24 -28.65
C ALA A 44 -3.99 0.27 -28.51
N ARG A 45 -4.56 0.82 -27.43
CA ARG A 45 -4.56 2.28 -27.17
C ARG A 45 -3.19 2.85 -26.87
N CYS A 46 -2.18 2.02 -26.55
CA CYS A 46 -0.83 2.48 -26.24
C CYS A 46 -0.11 2.94 -27.52
N MET A 47 0.28 4.21 -27.56
CA MET A 47 1.03 4.80 -28.70
C MET A 47 2.48 4.35 -28.78
N GLU A 48 3.00 3.65 -27.73
CA GLU A 48 4.44 3.38 -27.60
C GLU A 48 5.29 4.63 -27.85
N CYS A 49 4.96 5.70 -27.13
CA CYS A 49 5.60 7.01 -27.29
C CYS A 49 7.09 6.93 -26.97
N GLY A 50 7.93 7.68 -27.75
CA GLY A 50 9.38 7.67 -27.63
C GLY A 50 9.92 8.15 -26.29
N VAL A 51 9.11 8.90 -25.53
CA VAL A 51 9.38 9.31 -24.13
C VAL A 51 8.23 8.84 -23.23
N PRO A 52 8.26 7.60 -22.78
CA PRO A 52 7.16 7.03 -22.02
C PRO A 52 7.22 7.45 -20.55
N PHE A 53 6.61 8.57 -20.19
CA PHE A 53 6.53 9.04 -18.80
C PHE A 53 5.90 8.01 -17.86
N CYS A 54 5.06 7.10 -18.37
CA CYS A 54 4.50 6.00 -17.57
C CYS A 54 5.58 5.11 -16.93
N GLN A 55 6.76 4.97 -17.56
CA GLN A 55 7.89 4.18 -17.06
C GLN A 55 8.90 5.01 -16.25
N ALA A 56 8.78 6.34 -16.21
CA ALA A 56 9.87 7.22 -15.77
C ALA A 56 10.27 6.99 -14.29
N GLY A 57 9.29 6.84 -13.40
CA GLY A 57 9.55 6.61 -11.97
C GLY A 57 10.43 7.68 -11.33
N MET A 58 10.28 8.93 -11.74
CA MET A 58 11.15 10.04 -11.36
C MET A 58 10.40 11.17 -10.66
N GLN A 59 11.12 11.96 -9.91
CA GLN A 59 10.58 13.19 -9.34
C GLN A 59 10.59 14.30 -10.40
N ILE A 60 9.42 14.92 -10.60
CA ILE A 60 9.25 16.10 -11.48
C ILE A 60 8.65 17.21 -10.62
N GLY A 61 9.42 18.27 -10.42
CA GLY A 61 9.05 19.32 -9.48
C GLY A 61 8.86 18.75 -8.05
N ASN A 62 7.69 18.95 -7.50
CA ASN A 62 7.36 18.53 -6.13
C ASN A 62 6.59 17.19 -6.04
N ALA A 63 6.45 16.45 -7.14
CA ALA A 63 5.69 15.19 -7.18
C ALA A 63 6.39 14.12 -8.03
N PHE A 64 6.12 12.86 -7.70
CA PHE A 64 6.58 11.74 -8.52
C PHE A 64 5.71 11.58 -9.77
N SER A 65 6.32 11.03 -10.82
CA SER A 65 5.71 10.75 -12.12
C SER A 65 6.13 9.39 -12.62
N GLY A 66 5.18 8.63 -13.15
CA GLY A 66 5.44 7.31 -13.72
C GLY A 66 5.65 6.18 -12.71
N CYS A 67 5.90 4.99 -13.21
CA CYS A 67 6.05 3.78 -12.42
C CYS A 67 7.42 3.71 -11.73
N PRO A 68 7.49 3.64 -10.39
CA PRO A 68 8.77 3.48 -9.67
C PRO A 68 9.53 2.20 -9.99
N LEU A 69 8.84 1.15 -10.45
CA LEU A 69 9.45 -0.10 -10.88
C LEU A 69 10.03 -0.02 -12.31
N ASN A 70 9.81 1.09 -13.00
CA ASN A 70 10.15 1.27 -14.42
C ASN A 70 9.53 0.16 -15.31
N ASN A 71 8.28 -0.23 -15.01
CA ASN A 71 7.55 -1.26 -15.74
C ASN A 71 7.55 -0.98 -17.25
N LEU A 72 7.82 -2.01 -18.06
CA LEU A 72 7.93 -1.96 -19.51
C LEU A 72 6.53 -1.87 -20.16
N ILE A 73 5.77 -0.87 -19.76
CA ILE A 73 4.33 -0.72 -20.04
C ILE A 73 4.01 -0.69 -21.54
N PRO A 74 4.72 0.07 -22.39
CA PRO A 74 4.46 0.06 -23.83
C PRO A 74 4.64 -1.33 -24.44
N GLU A 75 5.68 -2.05 -24.05
CA GLU A 75 6.02 -3.34 -24.61
C GLU A 75 4.97 -4.41 -24.27
N TRP A 76 4.56 -4.55 -23.02
CA TRP A 76 3.55 -5.54 -22.68
C TRP A 76 2.13 -5.14 -23.13
N ASN A 77 1.83 -3.84 -23.32
CA ASN A 77 0.59 -3.42 -24.00
C ASN A 77 0.55 -3.85 -25.47
N ASP A 78 1.67 -3.74 -26.20
CA ASP A 78 1.78 -4.26 -27.56
C ASP A 78 1.58 -5.77 -27.63
N LEU A 79 2.16 -6.50 -26.68
CA LEU A 79 2.00 -7.94 -26.58
C LEU A 79 0.56 -8.36 -26.28
N ILE A 80 -0.14 -7.67 -25.37
CA ILE A 80 -1.58 -7.89 -25.13
C ILE A 80 -2.38 -7.67 -26.42
N PHE A 81 -2.17 -6.54 -27.10
CA PHE A 81 -2.86 -6.23 -28.36
C PHE A 81 -2.70 -7.32 -29.41
N LYS A 82 -1.54 -7.96 -29.45
CA LYS A 82 -1.23 -9.09 -30.36
C LYS A 82 -1.71 -10.45 -29.87
N GLY A 83 -2.36 -10.54 -28.71
CA GLY A 83 -2.75 -11.80 -28.07
C GLY A 83 -1.58 -12.63 -27.54
N CYS A 84 -0.40 -12.04 -27.40
CA CYS A 84 0.83 -12.71 -26.93
C CYS A 84 0.93 -12.66 -25.39
N TRP A 85 0.00 -13.29 -24.68
CA TRP A 85 -0.18 -13.19 -23.24
C TRP A 85 0.98 -13.73 -22.42
N GLU A 86 1.56 -14.87 -22.82
CA GLU A 86 2.75 -15.42 -22.16
C GLU A 86 3.94 -14.47 -22.22
N GLN A 87 4.20 -13.90 -23.42
CA GLN A 87 5.28 -12.93 -23.59
C GLN A 87 5.01 -11.63 -22.79
N ALA A 88 3.75 -11.20 -22.70
CA ALA A 88 3.36 -10.06 -21.88
C ALA A 88 3.65 -10.32 -20.38
N TYR A 89 3.32 -11.52 -19.88
CA TYR A 89 3.65 -11.95 -18.53
C TYR A 89 5.16 -11.99 -18.28
N ASN A 90 5.92 -12.60 -19.18
CA ASN A 90 7.38 -12.65 -19.07
C ASN A 90 7.99 -11.26 -19.07
N ARG A 91 7.46 -10.33 -19.88
CA ARG A 91 7.93 -8.94 -19.92
C ARG A 91 7.59 -8.17 -18.64
N LEU A 92 6.41 -8.36 -18.09
CA LEU A 92 5.98 -7.74 -16.85
C LEU A 92 6.82 -8.20 -15.64
N LYS A 93 7.15 -9.49 -15.57
CA LYS A 93 7.97 -10.05 -14.48
C LYS A 93 9.41 -9.52 -14.43
N ILE A 94 9.97 -8.99 -15.52
CA ILE A 94 11.33 -8.44 -15.52
C ILE A 94 11.46 -7.31 -14.47
N THR A 95 10.44 -6.47 -14.34
CA THR A 95 10.48 -5.29 -13.49
C THR A 95 9.60 -5.36 -12.25
N ASN A 96 8.58 -6.24 -12.24
CA ASN A 96 7.64 -6.36 -11.14
C ASN A 96 7.55 -7.81 -10.62
N ASN A 97 7.90 -8.01 -9.35
CA ASN A 97 7.80 -9.31 -8.69
C ASN A 97 6.35 -9.72 -8.37
N PHE A 98 5.45 -8.73 -8.18
CA PHE A 98 4.11 -8.94 -7.65
C PHE A 98 3.03 -8.16 -8.42
N PRO A 99 2.82 -8.46 -9.72
CA PRO A 99 1.75 -7.84 -10.49
C PRO A 99 0.37 -8.08 -9.88
N GLU A 100 0.16 -9.23 -9.23
CA GLU A 100 -1.06 -9.57 -8.53
C GLU A 100 -1.42 -8.60 -7.41
N PHE A 101 -0.42 -7.98 -6.76
CA PHE A 101 -0.65 -6.98 -5.70
C PHE A 101 -0.76 -5.58 -6.31
N THR A 102 0.16 -5.21 -7.20
CA THR A 102 0.20 -3.85 -7.76
C THR A 102 -1.01 -3.56 -8.64
N SER A 103 -1.51 -4.51 -9.41
CA SER A 103 -2.72 -4.35 -10.21
C SER A 103 -3.99 -4.10 -9.38
N ARG A 104 -3.99 -4.48 -8.10
CA ARG A 104 -5.12 -4.29 -7.18
C ARG A 104 -5.00 -3.04 -6.32
N VAL A 105 -3.80 -2.78 -5.76
CA VAL A 105 -3.63 -1.77 -4.71
C VAL A 105 -2.74 -0.58 -5.08
N CYS A 106 -2.06 -0.60 -6.24
CA CYS A 106 -1.29 0.56 -6.70
C CYS A 106 -2.23 1.67 -7.19
N PRO A 107 -2.00 2.94 -6.82
CA PRO A 107 -2.82 4.06 -7.31
C PRO A 107 -2.57 4.40 -8.78
N ALA A 108 -1.69 3.65 -9.48
CA ALA A 108 -1.36 3.77 -10.89
C ALA A 108 -0.75 5.13 -11.29
N LEU A 109 0.41 5.48 -10.68
CA LEU A 109 1.17 6.68 -11.09
C LEU A 109 1.47 6.68 -12.59
N CYS A 110 1.66 5.50 -13.18
CA CYS A 110 1.88 5.31 -14.61
C CYS A 110 0.73 5.86 -15.48
N GLU A 111 -0.53 5.63 -15.08
CA GLU A 111 -1.70 6.16 -15.79
C GLU A 111 -1.76 7.68 -15.72
N LYS A 112 -1.46 8.24 -14.53
CA LYS A 112 -1.48 9.71 -14.33
C LYS A 112 -0.36 10.44 -15.06
N ALA A 113 0.69 9.70 -15.44
CA ALA A 113 1.82 10.19 -16.23
C ALA A 113 1.73 9.81 -17.73
N CYS A 114 0.72 9.03 -18.13
CA CYS A 114 0.55 8.59 -19.51
C CYS A 114 0.41 9.78 -20.47
N THR A 115 1.18 9.79 -21.56
CA THR A 115 1.16 10.86 -22.58
C THR A 115 -0.22 11.02 -23.23
N CYS A 116 -0.98 9.92 -23.42
CA CYS A 116 -2.38 10.00 -23.88
C CYS A 116 -3.23 10.84 -22.92
N GLY A 117 -2.96 10.78 -21.62
CA GLY A 117 -3.68 11.55 -20.60
C GLY A 117 -3.44 13.06 -20.61
N ALA A 118 -2.52 13.57 -21.47
CA ALA A 118 -2.34 15.00 -21.67
C ALA A 118 -3.44 15.64 -22.51
N ASN A 119 -4.04 14.88 -23.45
CA ASN A 119 -5.04 15.37 -24.40
C ASN A 119 -6.34 14.56 -24.40
N GLY A 120 -6.44 13.49 -23.62
CA GLY A 120 -7.59 12.59 -23.54
C GLY A 120 -7.49 11.63 -22.39
N ASP A 121 -7.98 10.40 -22.58
CA ASP A 121 -7.92 9.37 -21.55
C ASP A 121 -6.60 8.59 -21.59
N ALA A 122 -5.97 8.47 -20.43
CA ALA A 122 -4.79 7.63 -20.25
C ALA A 122 -5.08 6.16 -20.61
N ILE A 123 -4.02 5.37 -20.83
CA ILE A 123 -4.15 3.91 -20.99
C ILE A 123 -4.54 3.28 -19.66
N THR A 124 -5.42 2.27 -19.67
CA THR A 124 -5.85 1.51 -18.50
C THR A 124 -4.78 0.49 -18.07
N VAL A 125 -3.65 1.01 -17.60
CA VAL A 125 -2.43 0.23 -17.31
C VAL A 125 -2.67 -0.80 -16.23
N ARG A 126 -3.36 -0.40 -15.14
CA ARG A 126 -3.62 -1.26 -13.99
C ARG A 126 -4.52 -2.45 -14.35
N ALA A 127 -5.59 -2.22 -15.11
CA ALA A 127 -6.46 -3.32 -15.54
C ALA A 127 -5.75 -4.25 -16.53
N ASN A 128 -4.87 -3.73 -17.39
CA ASN A 128 -4.06 -4.57 -18.28
C ASN A 128 -3.04 -5.40 -17.48
N GLU A 129 -2.38 -4.83 -16.48
CA GLU A 129 -1.49 -5.55 -15.55
C GLU A 129 -2.24 -6.68 -14.83
N TYR A 130 -3.46 -6.40 -14.34
CA TYR A 130 -4.35 -7.39 -13.75
C TYR A 130 -4.64 -8.54 -14.72
N GLY A 131 -5.03 -8.21 -15.95
CA GLY A 131 -5.34 -9.23 -16.96
C GLY A 131 -4.14 -10.11 -17.31
N ILE A 132 -2.93 -9.54 -17.39
CA ILE A 132 -1.72 -10.31 -17.64
C ILE A 132 -1.48 -11.35 -16.55
N ILE A 133 -1.54 -10.91 -15.27
CA ILE A 133 -1.20 -11.82 -14.17
C ILE A 133 -2.28 -12.88 -13.93
N GLU A 134 -3.57 -12.49 -13.97
CA GLU A 134 -4.64 -13.49 -13.79
C GLU A 134 -4.65 -14.52 -14.93
N ASN A 135 -4.47 -14.06 -16.17
CA ASN A 135 -4.32 -14.98 -17.31
C ASN A 135 -3.11 -15.93 -17.13
N ALA A 136 -2.01 -15.45 -16.55
CA ALA A 136 -0.84 -16.30 -16.30
C ALA A 136 -1.14 -17.40 -15.26
N TYR A 137 -1.89 -17.10 -14.21
CA TYR A 137 -2.36 -18.10 -13.25
C TYR A 137 -3.36 -19.08 -13.89
N GLU A 138 -4.34 -18.59 -14.67
CA GLU A 138 -5.32 -19.41 -15.36
C GLU A 138 -4.69 -20.42 -16.33
N GLN A 139 -3.60 -20.02 -17.00
CA GLN A 139 -2.89 -20.85 -17.97
C GLN A 139 -1.75 -21.69 -17.37
N GLY A 140 -1.53 -21.64 -16.06
CA GLY A 140 -0.43 -22.35 -15.42
C GLY A 140 0.96 -21.82 -15.77
N LEU A 141 1.07 -20.55 -16.22
CA LEU A 141 2.36 -19.91 -16.50
C LEU A 141 3.01 -19.33 -15.24
N ALA A 142 2.19 -19.00 -14.24
CA ALA A 142 2.65 -18.51 -12.94
C ALA A 142 2.97 -19.70 -12.02
N GLU A 143 4.00 -20.44 -12.35
CA GLU A 143 4.48 -21.62 -11.61
C GLU A 143 5.79 -21.33 -10.86
N ALA A 144 6.12 -22.23 -9.90
CA ALA A 144 7.39 -22.19 -9.21
C ALA A 144 8.56 -22.51 -10.17
N ASN A 145 9.57 -21.65 -10.12
CA ASN A 145 10.81 -21.83 -10.89
C ASN A 145 12.03 -21.75 -9.95
N PRO A 146 12.32 -22.81 -9.19
CA PRO A 146 13.40 -22.81 -8.22
C PRO A 146 14.76 -22.62 -8.90
N PRO A 147 15.72 -21.91 -8.26
CA PRO A 147 17.03 -21.71 -8.82
C PRO A 147 17.77 -23.05 -9.00
N LYS A 148 18.36 -23.24 -10.17
CA LYS A 148 19.09 -24.49 -10.52
C LYS A 148 20.35 -24.70 -9.69
N VAL A 149 20.95 -23.61 -9.19
CA VAL A 149 22.20 -23.64 -8.43
C VAL A 149 22.04 -22.79 -7.17
N ARG A 150 22.45 -23.35 -6.03
CA ARG A 150 22.49 -22.62 -4.74
C ARG A 150 23.90 -22.10 -4.48
N THR A 151 23.99 -20.85 -4.03
CA THR A 151 25.26 -20.16 -3.74
C THR A 151 25.90 -20.57 -2.40
N GLY A 152 25.14 -21.25 -1.53
CA GLY A 152 25.55 -21.57 -0.18
C GLY A 152 25.46 -20.38 0.80
N LYS A 153 25.07 -19.19 0.35
CA LYS A 153 24.88 -18.00 1.19
C LYS A 153 23.50 -17.99 1.82
N LYS A 154 23.42 -17.58 3.11
CA LYS A 154 22.22 -17.54 3.92
C LYS A 154 21.82 -16.12 4.24
N ILE A 155 20.57 -15.75 4.00
CA ILE A 155 20.05 -14.41 4.21
C ILE A 155 18.80 -14.47 5.10
N ALA A 156 18.79 -13.69 6.17
CA ALA A 156 17.61 -13.46 6.99
C ALA A 156 16.93 -12.16 6.59
N ILE A 157 15.63 -12.22 6.35
CA ILE A 157 14.78 -11.05 6.07
C ILE A 157 13.78 -10.90 7.21
N ILE A 158 13.74 -9.72 7.82
CA ILE A 158 12.90 -9.42 8.98
C ILE A 158 11.70 -8.58 8.52
N GLY A 159 10.54 -9.21 8.45
CA GLY A 159 9.30 -8.65 7.93
C GLY A 159 8.95 -9.17 6.54
N SER A 160 7.70 -9.58 6.36
CA SER A 160 7.14 -10.17 5.14
C SER A 160 6.24 -9.20 4.37
N GLY A 161 6.38 -7.89 4.57
CA GLY A 161 5.73 -6.88 3.74
C GLY A 161 6.29 -6.88 2.31
N PRO A 162 5.73 -6.05 1.39
CA PRO A 162 6.12 -6.03 -0.02
C PRO A 162 7.63 -5.91 -0.27
N SER A 163 8.35 -5.12 0.54
CA SER A 163 9.81 -4.96 0.41
C SER A 163 10.56 -6.22 0.79
N GLY A 164 10.18 -6.86 1.91
CA GLY A 164 10.80 -8.13 2.35
C GLY A 164 10.52 -9.27 1.37
N LEU A 165 9.30 -9.35 0.84
CA LEU A 165 8.93 -10.33 -0.18
C LEU A 165 9.72 -10.12 -1.48
N ALA A 166 9.87 -8.85 -1.94
CA ALA A 166 10.63 -8.56 -3.16
C ALA A 166 12.12 -8.87 -3.00
N ALA A 167 12.70 -8.56 -1.85
CA ALA A 167 14.07 -8.95 -1.53
C ALA A 167 14.22 -10.48 -1.49
N ALA A 168 13.26 -11.18 -0.87
CA ALA A 168 13.27 -12.65 -0.78
C ALA A 168 13.19 -13.31 -2.16
N ASP A 169 12.27 -12.84 -3.01
CA ASP A 169 12.08 -13.36 -4.38
C ASP A 169 13.37 -13.18 -5.20
N GLN A 170 13.94 -11.97 -5.26
CA GLN A 170 15.15 -11.68 -6.02
C GLN A 170 16.36 -12.49 -5.53
N LEU A 171 16.59 -12.53 -4.23
CA LEU A 171 17.75 -13.23 -3.64
C LEU A 171 17.61 -14.75 -3.75
N ASN A 172 16.40 -15.29 -3.63
CA ASN A 172 16.15 -16.71 -3.84
C ASN A 172 16.37 -17.10 -5.32
N GLN A 173 15.85 -16.32 -6.27
CA GLN A 173 16.09 -16.55 -7.70
C GLN A 173 17.58 -16.48 -8.06
N ARG A 174 18.35 -15.63 -7.37
CA ARG A 174 19.82 -15.56 -7.51
C ARG A 174 20.52 -16.80 -6.97
N GLY A 175 19.83 -17.65 -6.23
CA GLY A 175 20.33 -18.90 -5.66
C GLY A 175 20.74 -18.84 -4.19
N HIS A 176 20.50 -17.73 -3.48
CA HIS A 176 20.74 -17.66 -2.04
C HIS A 176 19.68 -18.44 -1.25
N SER A 177 20.04 -18.93 -0.07
CA SER A 177 19.08 -19.51 0.89
C SER A 177 18.45 -18.39 1.70
N VAL A 178 17.15 -18.17 1.57
CA VAL A 178 16.45 -17.05 2.17
C VAL A 178 15.45 -17.54 3.22
N THR A 179 15.53 -17.00 4.43
CA THR A 179 14.53 -17.18 5.49
C THR A 179 13.89 -15.85 5.83
N VAL A 180 12.56 -15.77 5.71
CA VAL A 180 11.76 -14.59 6.06
C VAL A 180 11.12 -14.81 7.43
N PHE A 181 11.37 -13.90 8.36
CA PHE A 181 10.78 -13.91 9.71
C PHE A 181 9.62 -12.92 9.76
N GLU A 182 8.44 -13.39 10.14
CA GLU A 182 7.23 -12.60 10.26
C GLU A 182 6.65 -12.72 11.67
N ARG A 183 6.37 -11.58 12.31
CA ARG A 183 5.78 -11.56 13.66
C ARG A 183 4.31 -11.96 13.71
N SER A 184 3.60 -11.76 12.61
CA SER A 184 2.20 -12.17 12.48
C SER A 184 2.07 -13.66 12.17
N ASP A 185 0.88 -14.20 12.34
CA ASP A 185 0.53 -15.57 12.00
C ASP A 185 0.48 -15.84 10.49
N ARG A 186 0.36 -14.79 9.66
CA ARG A 186 0.32 -14.87 8.19
C ARG A 186 1.32 -13.91 7.56
N VAL A 187 1.85 -14.31 6.41
CA VAL A 187 2.78 -13.55 5.58
C VAL A 187 2.04 -12.44 4.82
N GLY A 188 2.71 -11.32 4.53
CA GLY A 188 2.18 -10.26 3.67
C GLY A 188 2.21 -8.85 4.28
N GLY A 189 2.46 -8.73 5.60
CA GLY A 189 2.49 -7.44 6.28
C GLY A 189 1.17 -6.65 6.12
N LEU A 190 1.26 -5.40 5.62
CA LEU A 190 0.06 -4.58 5.38
C LEU A 190 -0.82 -5.09 4.23
N LEU A 191 -0.29 -5.85 3.26
CA LEU A 191 -1.12 -6.50 2.24
C LEU A 191 -2.11 -7.49 2.89
N MET A 192 -1.65 -8.24 3.90
CA MET A 192 -2.46 -9.19 4.64
C MET A 192 -3.43 -8.50 5.61
N TYR A 193 -2.92 -7.61 6.47
CA TYR A 193 -3.66 -7.12 7.62
C TYR A 193 -3.95 -5.61 7.65
N GLY A 194 -3.40 -4.83 6.72
CA GLY A 194 -3.66 -3.39 6.61
C GLY A 194 -4.66 -3.04 5.51
N ILE A 195 -4.70 -3.82 4.44
CA ILE A 195 -5.61 -3.65 3.31
C ILE A 195 -6.81 -4.57 3.50
N PRO A 196 -8.06 -4.06 3.37
CA PRO A 196 -9.26 -4.90 3.49
C PRO A 196 -9.35 -5.98 2.42
N ASN A 197 -10.04 -7.09 2.74
CA ASN A 197 -10.20 -8.21 1.80
C ASN A 197 -10.92 -7.81 0.50
N MET A 198 -11.91 -6.92 0.58
CA MET A 198 -12.64 -6.42 -0.59
C MET A 198 -11.78 -5.58 -1.56
N LYS A 199 -10.58 -5.19 -1.18
CA LYS A 199 -9.62 -4.47 -2.03
C LYS A 199 -8.48 -5.36 -2.53
N LEU A 200 -8.15 -6.40 -1.76
CA LEU A 200 -7.17 -7.43 -2.07
C LEU A 200 -7.55 -8.70 -1.34
N GLU A 201 -8.12 -9.66 -2.04
CA GLU A 201 -8.43 -10.99 -1.48
C GLU A 201 -7.17 -11.70 -1.00
N LYS A 202 -7.22 -12.29 0.19
CA LYS A 202 -6.02 -12.84 0.83
C LYS A 202 -5.51 -14.12 0.16
N GLU A 203 -6.38 -14.81 -0.56
CA GLU A 203 -6.02 -15.95 -1.41
C GLU A 203 -5.02 -15.57 -2.51
N VAL A 204 -5.07 -14.32 -3.00
CA VAL A 204 -4.10 -13.78 -3.95
C VAL A 204 -2.68 -13.71 -3.35
N ILE A 205 -2.59 -13.40 -2.06
CA ILE A 205 -1.32 -13.42 -1.33
C ILE A 205 -0.88 -14.87 -1.13
N ASP A 206 -1.77 -15.73 -0.65
CA ASP A 206 -1.45 -17.10 -0.30
C ASP A 206 -0.96 -17.91 -1.51
N ARG A 207 -1.57 -17.74 -2.70
CA ARG A 207 -1.12 -18.39 -3.94
C ARG A 207 0.31 -17.98 -4.32
N LYS A 208 0.67 -16.68 -4.20
CA LYS A 208 2.04 -16.22 -4.47
C LYS A 208 3.04 -16.73 -3.45
N ILE A 209 2.67 -16.73 -2.16
CA ILE A 209 3.53 -17.26 -1.10
C ILE A 209 3.76 -18.76 -1.27
N SER A 210 2.76 -19.52 -1.76
CA SER A 210 2.94 -20.95 -2.08
C SER A 210 4.01 -21.16 -3.16
N ILE A 211 3.97 -20.39 -4.24
CA ILE A 211 5.01 -20.41 -5.29
C ILE A 211 6.38 -20.11 -4.68
N MET A 212 6.52 -19.05 -3.88
CA MET A 212 7.80 -18.70 -3.27
C MET A 212 8.33 -19.80 -2.32
N LYS A 213 7.44 -20.51 -1.62
CA LYS A 213 7.83 -21.68 -0.79
C LYS A 213 8.33 -22.84 -1.64
N GLU A 214 7.65 -23.15 -2.73
CA GLU A 214 8.05 -24.18 -3.68
C GLU A 214 9.40 -23.85 -4.35
N GLU A 215 9.69 -22.57 -4.57
CA GLU A 215 10.98 -22.08 -5.04
C GLU A 215 12.09 -22.14 -3.96
N GLY A 216 11.74 -22.42 -2.71
CA GLY A 216 12.66 -22.66 -1.60
C GLY A 216 12.87 -21.48 -0.65
N VAL A 217 11.98 -20.48 -0.65
CA VAL A 217 11.98 -19.45 0.39
C VAL A 217 11.36 -20.03 1.66
N GLU A 218 12.06 -19.95 2.77
CA GLU A 218 11.56 -20.36 4.08
C GLU A 218 10.83 -19.20 4.77
N PHE A 219 9.61 -19.44 5.26
CA PHE A 219 8.83 -18.47 6.04
C PHE A 219 8.66 -18.94 7.48
N LYS A 220 9.06 -18.12 8.45
CA LYS A 220 8.86 -18.34 9.89
C LYS A 220 7.88 -17.31 10.44
N THR A 221 6.61 -17.69 10.51
CA THR A 221 5.53 -16.84 11.05
C THR A 221 5.41 -16.98 12.56
N GLY A 222 4.79 -16.01 13.24
CA GLY A 222 4.67 -15.97 14.68
C GLY A 222 6.01 -15.71 15.41
N VAL A 223 7.03 -15.21 14.69
CA VAL A 223 8.38 -15.00 15.23
C VAL A 223 8.71 -13.51 15.24
N ASN A 224 8.69 -12.91 16.42
CA ASN A 224 8.98 -11.50 16.61
C ASN A 224 10.46 -11.29 16.91
N VAL A 225 11.25 -10.98 15.88
CA VAL A 225 12.69 -10.73 16.01
C VAL A 225 12.93 -9.46 16.83
N GLY A 226 13.85 -9.54 17.79
CA GLY A 226 14.10 -8.48 18.77
C GLY A 226 13.35 -8.69 20.09
N LYS A 227 12.34 -9.58 20.10
CA LYS A 227 11.64 -10.03 21.32
C LYS A 227 11.85 -11.54 21.54
N ASP A 228 11.35 -12.38 20.62
CA ASP A 228 11.40 -13.84 20.72
C ASP A 228 12.77 -14.39 20.29
N VAL A 229 13.36 -13.76 19.26
CA VAL A 229 14.68 -14.12 18.73
C VAL A 229 15.61 -12.92 18.85
N LYS A 230 16.77 -13.13 19.48
CA LYS A 230 17.81 -12.10 19.65
C LYS A 230 18.46 -11.79 18.30
N ALA A 231 18.68 -10.50 17.99
CA ALA A 231 19.37 -10.06 16.78
C ALA A 231 20.74 -10.71 16.61
N LYS A 232 21.52 -10.85 17.71
CA LYS A 232 22.83 -11.50 17.69
C LYS A 232 22.79 -12.92 17.11
N LYS A 233 21.76 -13.71 17.46
CA LYS A 233 21.61 -15.08 16.91
C LYS A 233 21.53 -15.06 15.39
N LEU A 234 20.76 -14.13 14.81
CA LEU A 234 20.64 -14.03 13.36
C LEU A 234 21.93 -13.52 12.70
N LEU A 235 22.65 -12.62 13.35
CA LEU A 235 23.96 -12.15 12.87
C LEU A 235 25.03 -13.23 12.89
N ASP A 236 24.92 -14.22 13.79
CA ASP A 236 25.84 -15.34 13.88
C ASP A 236 25.49 -16.49 12.90
N GLU A 237 24.17 -16.67 12.56
CA GLU A 237 23.68 -17.78 11.74
C GLU A 237 23.55 -17.45 10.23
N TYR A 238 23.44 -16.15 9.86
CA TYR A 238 23.22 -15.70 8.50
C TYR A 238 24.34 -14.79 7.99
N ASP A 239 24.68 -14.91 6.72
CA ASP A 239 25.71 -14.06 6.09
C ASP A 239 25.28 -12.59 6.01
N ARG A 240 23.96 -12.33 5.81
CA ARG A 240 23.36 -10.99 5.76
C ARG A 240 21.98 -10.99 6.39
N VAL A 241 21.62 -9.83 6.95
CA VAL A 241 20.29 -9.56 7.52
C VAL A 241 19.70 -8.34 6.85
N ILE A 242 18.44 -8.42 6.42
CA ILE A 242 17.72 -7.30 5.82
C ILE A 242 16.51 -6.95 6.70
N LEU A 243 16.45 -5.70 7.16
CA LEU A 243 15.36 -5.19 7.98
C LEU A 243 14.28 -4.58 7.09
N CYS A 244 13.10 -5.22 7.04
CA CYS A 244 11.93 -4.84 6.24
C CYS A 244 10.67 -4.75 7.09
N CYS A 245 10.77 -4.24 8.33
CA CYS A 245 9.69 -4.26 9.32
C CYS A 245 8.61 -3.19 9.08
N GLY A 246 8.74 -2.38 8.05
CA GLY A 246 7.82 -1.31 7.71
C GLY A 246 7.87 -0.11 8.68
N ALA A 247 6.90 0.80 8.53
CA ALA A 247 6.68 1.93 9.43
C ALA A 247 5.41 1.63 10.26
N SER A 248 5.58 0.96 11.40
CA SER A 248 4.46 0.47 12.22
C SER A 248 4.23 1.26 13.50
N ASN A 249 4.99 2.35 13.73
CA ASN A 249 4.76 3.24 14.85
C ASN A 249 3.67 4.27 14.48
N PRO A 250 2.41 4.11 14.97
CA PRO A 250 1.32 4.96 14.52
C PRO A 250 1.46 6.37 15.09
N ARG A 251 1.06 7.37 14.30
CA ARG A 251 0.90 8.73 14.77
C ARG A 251 -0.38 8.81 15.60
N ASP A 252 -0.25 9.22 16.86
CA ASP A 252 -1.38 9.42 17.77
C ASP A 252 -1.77 10.89 17.88
N ILE A 253 -2.99 11.14 18.35
CA ILE A 253 -3.52 12.47 18.67
C ILE A 253 -3.47 12.68 20.19
N LYS A 254 -2.89 13.82 20.59
CA LYS A 254 -2.70 14.16 22.00
C LYS A 254 -3.79 15.15 22.43
N VAL A 255 -4.98 14.63 22.72
CA VAL A 255 -6.13 15.42 23.18
C VAL A 255 -6.70 14.81 24.44
N LYS A 256 -7.41 15.60 25.25
CA LYS A 256 -8.09 15.15 26.47
C LYS A 256 -9.10 14.05 26.11
N GLY A 257 -9.19 13.02 26.94
CA GLY A 257 -10.09 11.87 26.75
C GLY A 257 -9.59 10.82 25.73
N ARG A 258 -8.33 10.92 25.27
CA ARG A 258 -7.74 9.94 24.32
C ARG A 258 -7.75 8.50 24.85
N GLU A 259 -7.74 8.34 26.15
CA GLU A 259 -7.76 7.06 26.86
C GLU A 259 -9.13 6.37 26.90
N ALA A 260 -10.18 6.99 26.40
CA ALA A 260 -11.53 6.43 26.39
C ALA A 260 -11.59 5.12 25.60
N LYS A 261 -12.35 4.15 26.10
CA LYS A 261 -12.61 2.89 25.43
C LYS A 261 -13.47 3.13 24.17
N GLY A 262 -13.03 2.61 23.04
CA GLY A 262 -13.67 2.86 21.73
C GLY A 262 -12.81 3.68 20.79
N ILE A 263 -11.58 4.05 21.19
CA ILE A 263 -10.63 4.77 20.34
C ILE A 263 -9.46 3.85 19.98
N TYR A 264 -9.33 3.50 18.70
CA TYR A 264 -8.34 2.57 18.17
C TYR A 264 -7.54 3.18 17.03
N PHE A 265 -6.37 2.63 16.75
CA PHE A 265 -5.69 2.91 15.49
C PHE A 265 -6.39 2.18 14.33
N ALA A 266 -6.43 2.83 13.18
CA ALA A 266 -7.08 2.29 11.98
C ALA A 266 -6.55 0.89 11.59
N VAL A 267 -5.22 0.69 11.69
CA VAL A 267 -4.61 -0.61 11.36
C VAL A 267 -5.06 -1.71 12.32
N ASP A 268 -5.29 -1.43 13.60
CA ASP A 268 -5.80 -2.43 14.56
C ASP A 268 -7.22 -2.84 14.21
N PHE A 269 -8.07 -1.88 13.81
CA PHE A 269 -9.43 -2.14 13.33
C PHE A 269 -9.43 -3.03 12.08
N LEU A 270 -8.66 -2.64 11.04
CA LEU A 270 -8.56 -3.38 9.78
C LEU A 270 -7.96 -4.77 10.00
N LYS A 271 -6.89 -4.87 10.81
CA LYS A 271 -6.26 -6.15 11.17
C LYS A 271 -7.23 -7.07 11.90
N SER A 272 -7.93 -6.56 12.93
CA SER A 272 -8.87 -7.38 13.70
C SER A 272 -10.02 -7.91 12.84
N THR A 273 -10.53 -7.08 11.93
CA THR A 273 -11.58 -7.45 10.97
C THR A 273 -11.10 -8.52 10.00
N THR A 274 -9.96 -8.29 9.34
CA THR A 274 -9.43 -9.24 8.36
C THR A 274 -9.07 -10.57 9.04
N LYS A 275 -8.46 -10.53 10.23
CA LYS A 275 -8.13 -11.75 10.97
C LYS A 275 -9.38 -12.56 11.32
N ALA A 276 -10.41 -11.94 11.88
CA ALA A 276 -11.67 -12.63 12.22
C ALA A 276 -12.40 -13.13 10.96
N LEU A 277 -12.34 -12.37 9.84
CA LEU A 277 -12.90 -12.83 8.57
C LEU A 277 -12.24 -14.13 8.10
N LEU A 278 -10.90 -14.19 8.13
CA LEU A 278 -10.14 -15.35 7.67
C LEU A 278 -10.21 -16.55 8.63
N ASP A 279 -10.27 -16.29 9.94
CA ASP A 279 -10.27 -17.36 10.94
C ASP A 279 -11.64 -18.02 11.09
N ASN A 280 -12.74 -17.26 10.98
CA ASN A 280 -14.09 -17.80 11.28
C ASN A 280 -15.25 -17.09 10.56
N GLY A 281 -14.99 -16.23 9.57
CA GLY A 281 -16.04 -15.50 8.85
C GLY A 281 -16.78 -14.48 9.72
N LEU A 282 -16.08 -13.84 10.67
CA LEU A 282 -16.60 -12.84 11.62
C LEU A 282 -17.64 -13.38 12.63
N LYS A 283 -17.72 -14.69 12.84
CA LYS A 283 -18.79 -15.34 13.63
C LYS A 283 -18.60 -15.20 15.13
N ASP A 284 -17.36 -15.12 15.61
CA ASP A 284 -17.05 -15.14 17.05
C ASP A 284 -17.09 -13.76 17.72
N GLY A 285 -17.18 -12.67 16.92
CA GLY A 285 -17.23 -11.30 17.43
C GLY A 285 -15.92 -10.81 18.08
N THR A 286 -14.79 -11.47 17.88
CA THR A 286 -13.49 -11.13 18.50
C THR A 286 -12.80 -9.91 17.87
N TYR A 287 -13.43 -9.22 16.93
CA TYR A 287 -12.92 -8.05 16.23
C TYR A 287 -13.48 -6.73 16.78
N ILE A 288 -12.83 -5.63 16.49
CA ILE A 288 -13.33 -4.30 16.81
C ILE A 288 -14.54 -4.00 15.92
N SER A 289 -15.75 -4.05 16.50
CA SER A 289 -17.00 -3.95 15.74
C SER A 289 -17.51 -2.51 15.65
N ALA A 290 -17.88 -2.10 14.43
CA ALA A 290 -18.57 -0.82 14.14
C ALA A 290 -20.11 -0.98 14.11
N LYS A 291 -20.64 -2.20 14.31
CA LYS A 291 -22.08 -2.49 14.19
C LYS A 291 -22.92 -1.61 15.11
N GLY A 292 -23.88 -0.88 14.50
CA GLY A 292 -24.83 -0.01 15.21
C GLY A 292 -24.22 1.23 15.87
N LYS A 293 -22.96 1.57 15.59
CA LYS A 293 -22.27 2.69 16.18
C LYS A 293 -22.16 3.90 15.22
N ASN A 294 -22.09 5.08 15.79
CA ASN A 294 -21.60 6.26 15.10
C ASN A 294 -20.07 6.19 15.10
N VAL A 295 -19.48 6.15 13.92
CA VAL A 295 -18.04 5.95 13.71
C VAL A 295 -17.40 7.26 13.26
N MET A 296 -16.25 7.60 13.85
CA MET A 296 -15.41 8.71 13.38
C MET A 296 -14.07 8.16 12.90
N VAL A 297 -13.69 8.50 11.67
CA VAL A 297 -12.37 8.20 11.10
C VAL A 297 -11.55 9.49 11.05
N ILE A 298 -10.37 9.49 11.64
CA ILE A 298 -9.48 10.67 11.67
C ILE A 298 -8.35 10.48 10.67
N GLY A 299 -8.48 11.13 9.51
CA GLY A 299 -7.56 11.08 8.38
C GLY A 299 -8.26 10.84 7.05
N GLY A 300 -7.89 11.63 6.04
CA GLY A 300 -8.51 11.63 4.70
C GLY A 300 -7.84 10.72 3.66
N GLY A 301 -6.79 9.97 4.02
CA GLY A 301 -6.04 9.11 3.10
C GLY A 301 -6.69 7.74 2.84
N ASP A 302 -5.98 6.90 2.06
CA ASP A 302 -6.48 5.56 1.65
C ASP A 302 -6.86 4.67 2.84
N THR A 303 -6.06 4.67 3.92
CA THR A 303 -6.37 3.93 5.15
C THR A 303 -7.68 4.41 5.80
N GLY A 304 -7.94 5.73 5.78
CA GLY A 304 -9.20 6.29 6.25
C GLY A 304 -10.38 5.82 5.40
N ASN A 305 -10.23 5.84 4.08
CA ASN A 305 -11.24 5.31 3.16
C ASN A 305 -11.52 3.81 3.40
N ASP A 306 -10.47 3.01 3.62
CA ASP A 306 -10.59 1.58 3.94
C ASP A 306 -11.36 1.35 5.26
N CYS A 307 -11.17 2.24 6.27
CA CYS A 307 -11.95 2.22 7.50
C CYS A 307 -13.42 2.59 7.27
N VAL A 308 -13.72 3.56 6.39
CA VAL A 308 -15.10 3.92 6.03
C VAL A 308 -15.83 2.71 5.42
N GLY A 309 -15.26 2.12 4.35
CA GLY A 309 -15.86 0.96 3.68
C GLY A 309 -16.01 -0.27 4.58
N THR A 310 -15.04 -0.51 5.47
CA THR A 310 -15.10 -1.60 6.46
C THR A 310 -16.20 -1.35 7.50
N SER A 311 -16.33 -0.12 7.99
CA SER A 311 -17.37 0.25 8.97
C SER A 311 -18.77 0.09 8.42
N ILE A 312 -18.99 0.42 7.14
CA ILE A 312 -20.25 0.21 6.44
C ILE A 312 -20.61 -1.27 6.39
N ARG A 313 -19.65 -2.15 6.03
CA ARG A 313 -19.84 -3.62 6.01
C ARG A 313 -20.11 -4.20 7.39
N HIS A 314 -19.62 -3.59 8.45
CA HIS A 314 -19.99 -3.95 9.83
C HIS A 314 -21.42 -3.52 10.20
N GLY A 315 -22.08 -2.67 9.42
CA GLY A 315 -23.39 -2.11 9.74
C GLY A 315 -23.31 -0.93 10.70
N ALA A 316 -22.37 -0.01 10.50
CA ALA A 316 -22.29 1.25 11.23
C ALA A 316 -23.59 2.07 11.05
N LYS A 317 -23.98 2.78 12.10
CA LYS A 317 -25.15 3.67 12.09
C LYS A 317 -24.87 4.95 11.28
N SER A 318 -23.66 5.47 11.39
CA SER A 318 -23.15 6.60 10.62
C SER A 318 -21.63 6.54 10.56
N VAL A 319 -21.02 7.20 9.55
CA VAL A 319 -19.57 7.36 9.46
C VAL A 319 -19.25 8.83 9.16
N LEU A 320 -18.36 9.39 9.96
CA LEU A 320 -17.77 10.73 9.79
C LEU A 320 -16.28 10.59 9.55
N GLN A 321 -15.74 11.17 8.47
CA GLN A 321 -14.31 11.17 8.17
C GLN A 321 -13.73 12.59 8.29
N LEU A 322 -12.83 12.80 9.24
CA LEU A 322 -12.20 14.10 9.47
C LEU A 322 -10.92 14.25 8.62
N GLU A 323 -10.84 15.36 7.90
CA GLU A 323 -9.65 15.78 7.18
C GLU A 323 -9.24 17.18 7.68
N MET A 324 -8.04 17.26 8.24
CA MET A 324 -7.56 18.53 8.78
C MET A 324 -7.18 19.56 7.70
N MET A 325 -6.82 19.08 6.50
CA MET A 325 -6.43 19.94 5.38
C MET A 325 -7.67 20.46 4.62
N PRO A 326 -7.55 21.56 3.86
CA PRO A 326 -8.59 22.01 2.95
C PRO A 326 -8.90 20.94 1.88
N LYS A 327 -10.15 20.92 1.40
CA LYS A 327 -10.52 20.08 0.24
C LYS A 327 -9.61 20.44 -0.94
N LEU A 328 -9.04 19.42 -1.56
CA LEU A 328 -8.28 19.60 -2.79
C LEU A 328 -9.20 20.03 -3.94
N PRO A 329 -8.68 20.72 -4.96
CA PRO A 329 -9.44 21.12 -6.13
C PRO A 329 -9.91 19.90 -6.93
N ASP A 330 -11.00 20.04 -7.69
CA ASP A 330 -11.55 18.94 -8.51
C ASP A 330 -10.71 18.69 -9.78
N LYS A 331 -9.91 19.69 -10.20
CA LYS A 331 -9.01 19.61 -11.38
C LYS A 331 -7.61 20.09 -11.03
N ARG A 332 -6.62 19.68 -11.83
CA ARG A 332 -5.23 20.16 -11.68
C ARG A 332 -5.17 21.69 -11.71
N THR A 333 -4.33 22.24 -10.85
CA THR A 333 -3.98 23.65 -10.80
C THR A 333 -2.69 23.90 -11.57
N ALA A 334 -2.39 25.18 -11.89
CA ALA A 334 -1.20 25.55 -12.64
C ALA A 334 0.12 25.17 -11.94
N ASP A 335 0.13 25.09 -10.62
CA ASP A 335 1.27 24.66 -9.80
C ASP A 335 1.40 23.13 -9.69
N ASN A 336 0.48 22.37 -10.31
CA ASN A 336 0.52 20.90 -10.38
C ASN A 336 0.23 20.39 -11.81
N PRO A 337 1.08 20.77 -12.80
CA PRO A 337 0.87 20.38 -14.19
C PRO A 337 1.13 18.89 -14.42
N TRP A 338 0.56 18.34 -15.50
CA TRP A 338 0.98 17.05 -16.03
C TRP A 338 2.50 17.12 -16.38
N PRO A 339 3.30 16.05 -16.18
CA PRO A 339 2.94 14.69 -15.80
C PRO A 339 3.05 14.38 -14.29
N GLN A 340 3.07 15.38 -13.43
CA GLN A 340 3.12 15.17 -11.98
C GLN A 340 1.91 14.38 -11.48
N TRP A 341 2.08 13.70 -10.34
CA TRP A 341 0.94 13.12 -9.62
C TRP A 341 -0.12 14.19 -9.33
N PRO A 342 -1.41 13.95 -9.69
CA PRO A 342 -2.44 14.97 -9.54
C PRO A 342 -2.81 15.21 -8.07
N ARG A 343 -2.72 16.44 -7.63
CA ARG A 343 -3.23 16.91 -6.33
C ARG A 343 -4.66 17.39 -6.51
N VAL A 344 -5.58 16.41 -6.67
CA VAL A 344 -7.01 16.66 -6.88
C VAL A 344 -7.84 15.86 -5.89
N CYS A 345 -9.05 16.35 -5.59
CA CYS A 345 -9.99 15.63 -4.77
C CYS A 345 -10.43 14.36 -5.51
N LYS A 346 -10.34 13.22 -4.84
CA LYS A 346 -10.84 11.94 -5.33
C LYS A 346 -11.93 11.46 -4.39
N THR A 347 -12.93 10.84 -4.94
CA THR A 347 -13.88 10.01 -4.20
C THR A 347 -13.49 8.56 -4.46
N ASP A 348 -13.22 7.80 -3.43
CA ASP A 348 -12.84 6.40 -3.50
C ASP A 348 -14.01 5.54 -3.00
N TYR A 349 -13.91 4.22 -3.15
CA TYR A 349 -14.98 3.27 -2.93
C TYR A 349 -15.72 3.44 -1.58
N GLY A 350 -15.01 3.68 -0.47
CA GLY A 350 -15.62 3.83 0.85
C GLY A 350 -16.43 5.12 0.98
N GLN A 351 -15.96 6.23 0.38
CA GLN A 351 -16.76 7.47 0.32
C GLN A 351 -17.99 7.30 -0.59
N GLU A 352 -17.84 6.62 -1.76
CA GLU A 352 -18.99 6.30 -2.63
C GLU A 352 -20.04 5.47 -1.88
N GLU A 353 -19.61 4.46 -1.15
CA GLU A 353 -20.46 3.62 -0.33
C GLU A 353 -21.18 4.43 0.77
N ALA A 354 -20.45 5.33 1.43
CA ALA A 354 -21.04 6.20 2.45
C ALA A 354 -22.10 7.16 1.84
N ILE A 355 -21.83 7.72 0.67
CA ILE A 355 -22.80 8.59 -0.04
C ILE A 355 -24.07 7.82 -0.35
N GLU A 356 -23.97 6.60 -0.87
CA GLU A 356 -25.15 5.78 -1.21
C GLU A 356 -25.93 5.34 0.05
N VAL A 357 -25.21 4.92 1.10
CA VAL A 357 -25.84 4.37 2.31
C VAL A 357 -26.40 5.45 3.23
N PHE A 358 -25.68 6.57 3.41
CA PHE A 358 -26.03 7.64 4.35
C PHE A 358 -26.58 8.91 3.68
N GLY A 359 -26.54 9.00 2.34
CA GLY A 359 -27.06 10.13 1.57
C GLY A 359 -26.14 11.37 1.54
N HIS A 360 -24.92 11.29 2.04
CA HIS A 360 -23.95 12.40 2.05
C HIS A 360 -22.50 11.92 2.08
N ASP A 361 -21.59 12.77 1.61
CA ASP A 361 -20.15 12.53 1.71
C ASP A 361 -19.72 12.51 3.19
N PRO A 362 -19.02 11.46 3.66
CA PRO A 362 -18.62 11.35 5.05
C PRO A 362 -17.51 12.33 5.46
N ARG A 363 -16.85 13.00 4.50
CA ARG A 363 -15.67 13.84 4.74
C ARG A 363 -16.05 15.24 5.23
N VAL A 364 -15.40 15.65 6.32
CA VAL A 364 -15.45 17.00 6.86
C VAL A 364 -14.03 17.57 6.88
N TYR A 365 -13.81 18.58 6.04
CA TYR A 365 -12.50 19.21 5.85
C TYR A 365 -12.24 20.33 6.87
N GLN A 366 -10.96 20.67 7.04
CA GLN A 366 -10.50 21.74 7.94
C GLN A 366 -11.07 21.57 9.35
N THR A 367 -11.07 20.35 9.87
CA THR A 367 -11.66 20.00 11.16
C THR A 367 -10.78 18.99 11.88
N THR A 368 -10.64 19.15 13.19
CA THR A 368 -9.94 18.21 14.07
C THR A 368 -10.70 17.99 15.36
N VAL A 369 -10.27 16.99 16.12
CA VAL A 369 -10.79 16.70 17.45
C VAL A 369 -10.05 17.58 18.47
N LYS A 370 -10.80 18.25 19.35
CA LYS A 370 -10.31 19.02 20.49
C LYS A 370 -10.32 18.21 21.78
N GLU A 371 -11.37 17.42 21.99
CA GLU A 371 -11.55 16.59 23.18
C GLU A 371 -12.44 15.38 22.86
N PHE A 372 -12.18 14.24 23.50
CA PHE A 372 -13.11 13.11 23.53
C PHE A 372 -13.91 13.11 24.84
N ILE A 373 -15.18 12.74 24.74
CA ILE A 373 -16.13 12.69 25.86
C ILE A 373 -16.44 11.23 26.16
N SER A 374 -16.21 10.80 27.40
CA SER A 374 -16.56 9.47 27.88
C SER A 374 -17.76 9.48 28.82
N ASP A 375 -18.39 8.33 28.98
CA ASP A 375 -19.35 8.06 30.04
C ASP A 375 -18.64 7.78 31.40
N ASP A 376 -19.42 7.57 32.44
CA ASP A 376 -18.91 7.27 33.79
C ASP A 376 -18.17 5.92 33.89
N LYS A 377 -18.29 5.05 32.87
CA LYS A 377 -17.59 3.76 32.74
C LYS A 377 -16.33 3.87 31.88
N GLY A 378 -16.01 5.07 31.40
CA GLY A 378 -14.88 5.34 30.50
C GLY A 378 -15.10 4.92 29.05
N ASN A 379 -16.32 4.63 28.62
CA ASN A 379 -16.61 4.36 27.21
C ASN A 379 -16.79 5.66 26.46
N LEU A 380 -16.28 5.72 25.22
CA LEU A 380 -16.48 6.85 24.34
C LEU A 380 -17.97 7.04 24.02
N LYS A 381 -18.46 8.27 24.17
CA LYS A 381 -19.84 8.64 23.83
C LYS A 381 -19.94 9.86 22.91
N GLY A 382 -18.85 10.62 22.75
CA GLY A 382 -18.86 11.80 21.90
C GLY A 382 -17.48 12.44 21.76
N ALA A 383 -17.41 13.47 20.96
CA ALA A 383 -16.23 14.31 20.79
C ALA A 383 -16.60 15.78 20.59
N VAL A 384 -15.71 16.67 21.01
CA VAL A 384 -15.73 18.09 20.66
C VAL A 384 -14.83 18.26 19.45
N LEU A 385 -15.40 18.74 18.35
CA LEU A 385 -14.68 19.09 17.13
C LEU A 385 -14.47 20.59 17.06
N VAL A 386 -13.39 21.00 16.38
CA VAL A 386 -13.05 22.41 16.16
C VAL A 386 -12.65 22.62 14.70
N LYS A 387 -13.08 23.71 14.09
CA LYS A 387 -12.69 24.07 12.72
C LYS A 387 -11.27 24.63 12.70
N LEU A 388 -10.59 24.40 11.59
CA LEU A 388 -9.22 24.83 11.35
C LEU A 388 -9.16 25.83 10.20
N LYS A 389 -8.20 26.75 10.28
CA LYS A 389 -7.81 27.63 9.17
C LYS A 389 -6.34 27.45 8.83
N PRO A 390 -5.97 27.48 7.53
CA PRO A 390 -4.57 27.47 7.15
C PRO A 390 -3.91 28.81 7.52
N GLU A 391 -2.74 28.73 8.14
CA GLU A 391 -1.91 29.88 8.43
C GLU A 391 -0.47 29.58 7.97
N LYS A 392 0.10 30.49 7.22
CA LYS A 392 1.47 30.36 6.73
C LYS A 392 2.43 30.93 7.76
N ASP A 393 3.34 30.11 8.23
CA ASP A 393 4.43 30.55 9.10
C ASP A 393 5.36 31.48 8.31
N GLU A 394 5.50 32.72 8.78
CA GLU A 394 6.27 33.75 8.06
C GLU A 394 7.77 33.46 7.97
N LYS A 395 8.33 32.69 8.92
CA LYS A 395 9.77 32.37 8.97
C LYS A 395 10.13 31.15 8.14
N THR A 396 9.29 30.13 8.16
CA THR A 396 9.56 28.84 7.50
C THR A 396 8.82 28.67 6.18
N GLY A 397 7.83 29.52 5.89
CA GLY A 397 6.92 29.38 4.75
C GLY A 397 5.98 28.17 4.84
N ARG A 398 6.02 27.41 5.93
CA ARG A 398 5.20 26.21 6.13
C ARG A 398 3.75 26.58 6.42
N LEU A 399 2.85 25.83 5.78
CA LEU A 399 1.43 25.90 6.10
C LEU A 399 1.16 25.11 7.39
N THR A 400 0.60 25.76 8.38
CA THR A 400 0.12 25.17 9.63
C THR A 400 -1.38 25.35 9.73
N MET A 401 -2.07 24.41 10.35
CA MET A 401 -3.51 24.49 10.57
C MET A 401 -3.75 24.96 12.02
N LYS A 402 -4.45 26.10 12.19
CA LYS A 402 -4.78 26.65 13.50
C LYS A 402 -6.27 26.55 13.78
N GLU A 403 -6.62 26.30 15.04
CA GLU A 403 -8.00 26.29 15.51
C GLU A 403 -8.66 27.65 15.34
N ILE A 404 -9.92 27.65 14.95
CA ILE A 404 -10.77 28.84 14.91
C ILE A 404 -11.52 28.88 16.24
N GLU A 405 -11.18 29.84 17.07
CA GLU A 405 -11.80 30.05 18.40
C GLU A 405 -13.32 30.27 18.27
N GLY A 406 -14.10 29.60 19.13
CA GLY A 406 -15.57 29.68 19.11
C GLY A 406 -16.24 28.85 18.02
N SER A 407 -15.49 28.01 17.30
CA SER A 407 -16.04 27.12 16.26
C SER A 407 -16.29 25.68 16.74
N GLU A 408 -16.19 25.46 18.04
CA GLU A 408 -16.35 24.14 18.65
C GLU A 408 -17.80 23.67 18.56
N TYR A 409 -17.96 22.36 18.29
CA TYR A 409 -19.26 21.69 18.29
C TYR A 409 -19.14 20.25 18.72
N ASN A 410 -20.22 19.72 19.32
CA ASN A 410 -20.25 18.33 19.78
C ASN A 410 -20.79 17.39 18.71
N VAL A 411 -20.27 16.18 18.69
CA VAL A 411 -20.77 15.06 17.91
C VAL A 411 -20.88 13.80 18.77
N ASP A 412 -21.92 13.01 18.54
CA ASP A 412 -22.06 11.69 19.17
C ASP A 412 -21.19 10.71 18.41
N VAL A 413 -20.35 9.96 19.11
CA VAL A 413 -19.49 8.94 18.53
C VAL A 413 -19.16 7.86 19.56
N GLU A 414 -19.26 6.60 19.17
CA GLU A 414 -18.95 5.44 20.00
C GLU A 414 -17.72 4.65 19.53
N LEU A 415 -17.21 4.96 18.33
CA LEU A 415 -15.99 4.34 17.80
C LEU A 415 -15.18 5.37 17.03
N VAL A 416 -13.91 5.52 17.41
CA VAL A 416 -12.94 6.37 16.71
C VAL A 416 -11.81 5.52 16.15
N LEU A 417 -11.49 5.76 14.87
CA LEU A 417 -10.41 5.10 14.12
C LEU A 417 -9.38 6.13 13.68
N ILE A 418 -8.18 6.08 14.28
CA ILE A 418 -7.12 7.04 14.01
C ILE A 418 -6.30 6.55 12.80
N ALA A 419 -6.45 7.23 11.67
CA ALA A 419 -5.78 6.97 10.40
C ALA A 419 -4.80 8.11 10.04
N ALA A 420 -4.06 8.63 11.03
CA ALA A 420 -3.20 9.81 10.89
C ALA A 420 -1.78 9.51 10.34
N GLY A 421 -1.54 8.30 9.83
CA GLY A 421 -0.25 7.83 9.32
C GLY A 421 0.70 7.34 10.41
N PHE A 422 1.98 7.17 10.04
CA PHE A 422 3.00 6.55 10.90
C PHE A 422 4.20 7.48 11.11
N LEU A 423 4.94 7.23 12.21
CA LEU A 423 6.15 7.96 12.59
C LEU A 423 7.45 7.21 12.24
N GLY A 424 7.37 6.12 11.48
CA GLY A 424 8.52 5.27 11.15
C GLY A 424 8.47 3.92 11.87
N SER A 425 9.66 3.33 12.08
CA SER A 425 9.80 1.97 12.62
C SER A 425 9.58 1.92 14.13
N GLU A 426 9.16 0.75 14.63
CA GLU A 426 9.14 0.48 16.05
C GLU A 426 10.56 0.35 16.61
N SER A 427 10.85 1.06 17.68
CA SER A 427 12.21 1.21 18.23
C SER A 427 12.83 -0.07 18.78
N TYR A 428 12.06 -1.10 19.12
CA TYR A 428 12.60 -2.33 19.69
C TYR A 428 13.44 -3.12 18.67
N VAL A 429 13.06 -3.12 17.38
CA VAL A 429 13.83 -3.80 16.32
C VAL A 429 15.14 -3.03 16.04
N THR A 430 15.04 -1.70 15.85
CA THR A 430 16.22 -0.87 15.58
C THR A 430 17.23 -0.93 16.71
N LYS A 431 16.77 -0.92 17.97
CA LYS A 431 17.62 -1.09 19.16
C LYS A 431 18.23 -2.49 19.26
N ALA A 432 17.45 -3.55 18.93
CA ALA A 432 17.95 -4.92 18.99
C ALA A 432 19.12 -5.17 18.03
N PHE A 433 19.10 -4.52 16.86
CA PHE A 433 20.21 -4.60 15.88
C PHE A 433 21.25 -3.49 16.06
N GLY A 434 21.02 -2.47 16.87
CA GLY A 434 21.93 -1.34 17.05
C GLY A 434 22.04 -0.43 15.82
N VAL A 435 21.00 -0.41 14.97
CA VAL A 435 20.99 0.44 13.78
C VAL A 435 20.60 1.88 14.12
N GLU A 436 21.24 2.84 13.48
CA GLU A 436 20.95 4.25 13.62
C GLU A 436 19.64 4.62 12.91
N VAL A 437 18.94 5.63 13.45
CA VAL A 437 17.71 6.16 12.87
C VAL A 437 17.82 7.67 12.67
N ASN A 438 17.17 8.16 11.62
CA ASN A 438 17.10 9.59 11.33
C ASN A 438 16.02 10.29 12.19
N ALA A 439 15.87 11.61 12.02
CA ALA A 439 14.89 12.43 12.77
C ALA A 439 13.42 11.99 12.57
N ARG A 440 13.13 11.20 11.52
CA ARG A 440 11.80 10.61 11.26
C ARG A 440 11.66 9.19 11.78
N THR A 441 12.63 8.71 12.55
CA THR A 441 12.72 7.35 13.10
C THR A 441 12.82 6.22 12.04
N ASN A 442 13.17 6.55 10.81
CA ASN A 442 13.52 5.58 9.78
C ASN A 442 15.00 5.18 9.94
N VAL A 443 15.35 3.95 9.57
CA VAL A 443 16.74 3.49 9.62
C VAL A 443 17.59 4.35 8.70
N ALA A 444 18.69 4.88 9.24
CA ALA A 444 19.61 5.75 8.52
C ALA A 444 20.58 4.94 7.68
N THR A 445 20.83 5.39 6.46
CA THR A 445 21.84 4.84 5.53
C THR A 445 22.55 6.00 4.82
N ALA A 446 23.65 5.71 4.15
CA ALA A 446 24.22 6.66 3.21
C ALA A 446 23.29 6.86 2.02
N GLU A 447 23.40 8.00 1.34
CA GLU A 447 22.59 8.29 0.14
C GLU A 447 22.82 7.23 -0.94
N GLY A 448 21.74 6.70 -1.48
CA GLY A 448 21.76 5.66 -2.52
C GLY A 448 22.17 4.27 -2.04
N SER A 449 22.33 4.04 -0.74
CA SER A 449 22.68 2.75 -0.14
C SER A 449 21.57 2.23 0.77
N HIS A 450 21.50 0.93 0.90
CA HIS A 450 20.64 0.20 1.85
C HIS A 450 21.43 -0.39 3.03
N ALA A 451 22.77 -0.27 3.03
CA ALA A 451 23.62 -0.71 4.12
C ALA A 451 23.48 0.21 5.33
N THR A 452 23.34 -0.37 6.52
CA THR A 452 23.24 0.37 7.77
C THR A 452 24.64 0.62 8.38
N ASN A 453 24.70 1.35 9.50
CA ASN A 453 25.92 1.48 10.31
C ASN A 453 26.41 0.15 10.90
N VAL A 454 25.58 -0.90 10.91
CA VAL A 454 25.92 -2.22 11.43
C VAL A 454 26.36 -3.14 10.29
N LYS A 455 27.57 -3.69 10.39
CA LYS A 455 28.13 -4.60 9.38
C LYS A 455 27.18 -5.76 9.09
N ASN A 456 26.97 -6.08 7.80
CA ASN A 456 26.10 -7.16 7.31
C ASN A 456 24.60 -6.95 7.54
N VAL A 457 24.16 -5.76 8.00
CA VAL A 457 22.76 -5.41 8.19
C VAL A 457 22.35 -4.36 7.16
N PHE A 458 21.28 -4.63 6.46
CA PHE A 458 20.68 -3.79 5.42
C PHE A 458 19.24 -3.45 5.79
N THR A 459 18.64 -2.49 5.10
CA THR A 459 17.25 -2.09 5.33
C THR A 459 16.55 -1.74 4.03
N ALA A 460 15.22 -1.93 3.96
CA ALA A 460 14.42 -1.55 2.80
C ALA A 460 12.96 -1.28 3.15
N GLY A 461 12.27 -0.62 2.22
CA GLY A 461 10.84 -0.31 2.31
C GLY A 461 10.54 0.84 3.27
N ASP A 462 9.35 0.84 3.86
CA ASP A 462 8.92 1.94 4.72
C ASP A 462 9.79 2.10 5.98
N MET A 463 10.50 1.06 6.39
CA MET A 463 11.47 1.15 7.48
C MET A 463 12.65 2.04 7.12
N HIS A 464 13.03 2.10 5.87
CA HIS A 464 14.11 2.91 5.31
C HIS A 464 13.61 4.28 4.84
N ARG A 465 12.67 4.33 3.89
CA ARG A 465 12.22 5.58 3.26
C ARG A 465 11.08 6.30 3.98
N GLY A 466 10.42 5.66 4.95
CA GLY A 466 9.15 6.10 5.52
C GLY A 466 7.96 5.53 4.73
N GLN A 467 6.75 5.70 5.29
CA GLN A 467 5.53 5.18 4.66
C GLN A 467 5.40 5.63 3.20
N SER A 468 5.12 4.68 2.30
CA SER A 468 5.09 4.92 0.87
C SER A 468 4.14 3.94 0.15
N LEU A 469 4.10 4.01 -1.18
CA LEU A 469 3.27 3.12 -1.99
C LEU A 469 3.88 1.71 -2.08
N VAL A 470 3.03 0.71 -2.33
CA VAL A 470 3.45 -0.69 -2.54
C VAL A 470 4.57 -0.82 -3.58
N VAL A 471 4.48 -0.08 -4.69
CA VAL A 471 5.50 -0.08 -5.75
C VAL A 471 6.86 0.44 -5.28
N TRP A 472 6.89 1.39 -4.35
CA TRP A 472 8.13 1.85 -3.72
C TRP A 472 8.72 0.81 -2.78
N ALA A 473 7.89 0.13 -2.00
CA ALA A 473 8.34 -0.96 -1.14
C ALA A 473 8.95 -2.11 -1.96
N ILE A 474 8.32 -2.49 -3.08
CA ILE A 474 8.87 -3.49 -4.01
C ILE A 474 10.19 -3.01 -4.62
N ARG A 475 10.27 -1.74 -5.06
CA ARG A 475 11.49 -1.15 -5.61
C ARG A 475 12.65 -1.23 -4.61
N GLU A 476 12.44 -0.80 -3.38
CA GLU A 476 13.45 -0.86 -2.31
C GLU A 476 13.88 -2.30 -2.02
N GLY A 477 12.93 -3.26 -2.05
CA GLY A 477 13.24 -4.69 -1.88
C GLY A 477 14.14 -5.22 -3.00
N ARG A 478 13.91 -4.78 -4.25
CA ARG A 478 14.77 -5.13 -5.39
C ARG A 478 16.15 -4.48 -5.30
N ASP A 479 16.18 -3.21 -4.91
CA ASP A 479 17.46 -2.46 -4.83
C ASP A 479 18.34 -2.99 -3.70
N VAL A 480 17.77 -3.30 -2.52
CA VAL A 480 18.54 -3.93 -1.42
C VAL A 480 19.03 -5.33 -1.80
N ALA A 481 18.25 -6.10 -2.58
CA ALA A 481 18.68 -7.41 -3.05
C ALA A 481 19.94 -7.33 -3.93
N LYS A 482 20.01 -6.34 -4.82
CA LYS A 482 21.21 -6.08 -5.64
C LYS A 482 22.43 -5.77 -4.78
N GLU A 483 22.27 -4.89 -3.79
CA GLU A 483 23.36 -4.48 -2.91
C GLU A 483 23.85 -5.65 -2.03
N VAL A 484 22.92 -6.47 -1.53
CA VAL A 484 23.23 -7.68 -0.76
C VAL A 484 23.95 -8.72 -1.61
N ASP A 485 23.47 -9.03 -2.81
CA ASP A 485 24.12 -9.99 -3.73
C ASP A 485 25.53 -9.51 -4.09
N LEU A 486 25.68 -8.24 -4.47
CA LEU A 486 26.98 -7.63 -4.75
C LEU A 486 27.93 -7.79 -3.56
N SER A 487 27.45 -7.56 -2.33
CA SER A 487 28.26 -7.68 -1.09
C SER A 487 28.67 -9.11 -0.75
N LEU A 488 27.96 -10.11 -1.26
CA LEU A 488 28.20 -11.54 -0.99
C LEU A 488 29.05 -12.21 -2.06
N ILE A 489 28.85 -11.82 -3.32
CA ILE A 489 29.42 -12.52 -4.49
C ILE A 489 30.50 -11.66 -5.19
N GLY A 490 30.50 -10.34 -4.96
CA GLY A 490 31.42 -9.39 -5.62
C GLY A 490 30.92 -8.84 -6.96
N TYR A 491 29.85 -9.39 -7.50
CA TYR A 491 29.10 -8.88 -8.65
C TYR A 491 27.62 -9.24 -8.53
N THR A 492 26.76 -8.56 -9.28
CA THR A 492 25.32 -8.89 -9.34
C THR A 492 24.81 -8.82 -10.77
N ASN A 493 23.82 -9.65 -11.07
CA ASN A 493 23.06 -9.65 -12.33
C ASN A 493 21.54 -9.48 -12.08
N LEU A 494 21.17 -8.99 -10.86
CA LEU A 494 19.79 -8.67 -10.46
C LEU A 494 19.31 -7.32 -11.04
#